data_16ba3a10299ac4e448e0352666f87da0
#
_entry.id   16ba3a10299ac4e448e0352666f87da0
#
_cell.length_a   1.000
_cell.length_b   1.000
_cell.length_c   1.000
_cell.angle_alpha   90.00
_cell.angle_beta   90.00
_cell.angle_gamma   90.00
#
_symmetry.space_group_name_H-M   'P 1'
#
loop_
_entity.id
_entity.type
_entity.pdbx_description
1 polymer ?
#
loop_
_entity_poly.entity_id
_entity_poly.type
_entity_poly.pdbx_seq_one_letter_code
_entity_poly.pdbx_strand_id
1 'polypeptide(L)'
;YHSQRPLISGETSNFTSAAIAEDLAYIASHNINRDNITDLQAFTEAKFYYPEDIKLYGFSFNTNIGTAALAGEFAYRQDEPLQIDDVELLYMGMPEQLANAGLRPDLAGISQLNNDFPDGINRSVGPGETAQGYLLSDTWQAQFTVSHVFGPALGTDNLVLLGEAGYVNIVDFPDPSVVRLNAPGTGRTPSLEPTETGNPRTGLHTGLSNGPETNPFATDDAWGYRLLAVADHNNVFSGVNLRTRMTFSHDVKGTTPDPL
;
A
#
# COMPACT_ATOMS: atom_id res chain seq x y z
N TYR A 1 -19.61 -6.69 2.04
CA TYR A 1 -19.08 -6.07 3.28
C TYR A 1 -18.51 -4.69 2.97
N HIS A 2 -18.09 -3.96 3.96
CA HIS A 2 -17.39 -2.69 3.83
C HIS A 2 -15.92 -2.83 4.28
N SER A 3 -15.05 -1.97 3.77
CA SER A 3 -13.65 -1.94 4.21
C SER A 3 -13.56 -1.66 5.72
N GLN A 4 -12.77 -2.45 6.42
CA GLN A 4 -12.50 -2.24 7.86
C GLN A 4 -11.39 -1.22 8.09
N ARG A 5 -10.61 -0.91 7.06
CA ARG A 5 -9.57 0.11 7.08
C ARG A 5 -10.05 1.34 6.32
N PRO A 6 -9.85 2.55 6.86
CA PRO A 6 -10.16 3.76 6.12
C PRO A 6 -9.21 3.92 4.94
N LEU A 7 -9.77 4.39 3.84
CA LEU A 7 -9.04 4.83 2.67
C LEU A 7 -9.06 6.36 2.63
N ILE A 8 -8.01 6.95 2.11
CA ILE A 8 -7.85 8.40 2.08
C ILE A 8 -8.28 8.90 0.71
N SER A 9 -9.14 9.92 0.69
CA SER A 9 -9.45 10.75 -0.46
C SER A 9 -9.04 12.19 -0.18
N GLY A 10 -8.72 12.96 -1.22
CA GLY A 10 -8.27 14.32 -1.07
C GLY A 10 -9.37 15.32 -1.40
N GLU A 11 -9.79 16.16 -0.45
CA GLU A 11 -10.58 17.35 -0.77
C GLU A 11 -9.65 18.44 -1.26
N THR A 12 -9.90 18.92 -2.48
CA THR A 12 -9.09 19.97 -3.11
C THR A 12 -9.37 21.32 -2.47
N SER A 13 -8.34 22.14 -2.39
CA SER A 13 -8.47 23.47 -1.82
C SER A 13 -9.43 24.33 -2.58
N ASN A 14 -10.30 24.98 -1.83
CA ASN A 14 -11.12 26.07 -2.31
C ASN A 14 -10.30 27.37 -2.16
N PHE A 15 -9.46 27.70 -3.15
CA PHE A 15 -8.55 28.84 -3.08
C PHE A 15 -9.30 30.14 -2.82
N THR A 16 -9.36 30.59 -1.57
CA THR A 16 -9.67 31.99 -1.26
C THR A 16 -8.40 32.81 -1.44
N SER A 17 -8.54 34.04 -1.88
CA SER A 17 -7.39 34.95 -2.02
C SER A 17 -6.62 35.15 -0.70
N ALA A 18 -7.29 35.01 0.44
CA ALA A 18 -6.69 35.12 1.76
C ALA A 18 -5.79 33.91 2.07
N ALA A 19 -6.28 32.67 1.91
CA ALA A 19 -5.52 31.46 2.15
C ALA A 19 -4.28 31.36 1.25
N ILE A 20 -4.43 31.74 -0.04
CA ILE A 20 -3.28 31.80 -0.96
C ILE A 20 -2.26 32.84 -0.49
N ALA A 21 -2.67 34.01 -0.02
CA ALA A 21 -1.76 35.03 0.44
C ALA A 21 -0.99 34.60 1.70
N GLU A 22 -1.64 33.91 2.62
CA GLU A 22 -1.02 33.35 3.83
C GLU A 22 -0.01 32.26 3.48
N ASP A 23 -0.36 31.33 2.60
CA ASP A 23 0.54 30.27 2.16
C ASP A 23 1.74 30.80 1.37
N LEU A 24 1.53 31.79 0.50
CA LEU A 24 2.63 32.44 -0.20
C LEU A 24 3.58 33.15 0.77
N ALA A 25 3.04 33.82 1.80
CA ALA A 25 3.87 34.42 2.86
C ALA A 25 4.65 33.39 3.66
N TYR A 26 4.01 32.25 3.96
CA TYR A 26 4.67 31.14 4.64
C TYR A 26 5.81 30.56 3.79
N ILE A 27 5.56 30.26 2.52
CA ILE A 27 6.54 29.74 1.56
C ILE A 27 7.70 30.73 1.36
N ALA A 28 7.43 32.02 1.38
CA ALA A 28 8.48 33.04 1.25
C ALA A 28 9.40 33.11 2.48
N SER A 29 8.93 32.69 3.64
CA SER A 29 9.64 32.73 4.92
C SER A 29 10.21 31.41 5.40
N HIS A 30 9.79 30.28 4.80
CA HIS A 30 10.18 28.93 5.20
C HIS A 30 10.58 28.07 4.00
N ASN A 31 11.58 27.23 4.17
CA ASN A 31 11.83 26.16 3.21
C ASN A 31 10.82 25.05 3.44
N ILE A 32 9.94 24.83 2.46
CA ILE A 32 8.95 23.75 2.55
C ILE A 32 9.65 22.40 2.47
N ASN A 33 9.33 21.57 3.44
CA ASN A 33 9.83 20.21 3.58
C ASN A 33 8.74 19.32 4.19
N ARG A 34 9.04 18.04 4.40
CA ARG A 34 8.10 17.05 4.95
C ARG A 34 7.48 17.44 6.28
N ASP A 35 8.23 18.15 7.13
CA ASP A 35 7.80 18.43 8.51
C ASP A 35 6.87 19.64 8.59
N ASN A 36 6.86 20.50 7.59
CA ASN A 36 6.09 21.76 7.59
C ASN A 36 5.12 21.94 6.42
N ILE A 37 5.05 20.99 5.49
CA ILE A 37 4.14 21.08 4.34
C ILE A 37 2.67 21.11 4.77
N THR A 38 2.35 20.46 5.88
CA THR A 38 1.00 20.41 6.47
C THR A 38 0.58 21.72 7.13
N ASP A 39 1.50 22.68 7.27
CA ASP A 39 1.18 23.99 7.80
C ASP A 39 0.56 24.92 6.72
N LEU A 40 0.60 24.49 5.46
CA LEU A 40 0.00 25.24 4.36
C LEU A 40 -1.52 25.02 4.35
N GLN A 41 -2.28 26.12 4.39
CA GLN A 41 -3.74 26.09 4.54
C GLN A 41 -4.48 25.80 3.23
N ALA A 42 -3.89 26.17 2.09
CA ALA A 42 -4.44 25.90 0.78
C ALA A 42 -4.16 24.47 0.29
N PHE A 43 -3.79 23.58 1.19
CA PHE A 43 -3.52 22.18 0.88
C PHE A 43 -4.77 21.31 0.88
N THR A 44 -4.56 20.09 0.45
CA THR A 44 -5.56 19.04 0.43
C THR A 44 -5.99 18.67 1.84
N GLU A 45 -7.27 18.65 2.11
CA GLU A 45 -7.81 18.05 3.32
C GLU A 45 -8.02 16.55 3.11
N ALA A 46 -7.44 15.72 3.97
CA ALA A 46 -7.63 14.28 3.91
C ALA A 46 -9.03 13.90 4.42
N LYS A 47 -9.77 13.17 3.61
CA LYS A 47 -11.08 12.59 3.96
C LYS A 47 -10.95 11.08 4.09
N PHE A 48 -11.49 10.52 5.16
CA PHE A 48 -11.52 9.08 5.36
C PHE A 48 -12.82 8.47 4.86
N TYR A 49 -12.69 7.43 4.07
CA TYR A 49 -13.81 6.67 3.52
C TYR A 49 -13.69 5.20 3.90
N TYR A 50 -14.84 4.57 4.07
CA TYR A 50 -14.97 3.12 4.26
C TYR A 50 -15.84 2.60 3.12
N PRO A 51 -15.26 2.28 1.95
CA PRO A 51 -16.01 1.78 0.82
C PRO A 51 -16.83 0.55 1.18
N GLU A 52 -18.02 0.50 0.63
CA GLU A 52 -19.02 -0.56 0.86
C GLU A 52 -19.20 -1.41 -0.41
N ASP A 53 -20.08 -2.39 -0.34
CA ASP A 53 -20.48 -3.28 -1.44
C ASP A 53 -19.38 -4.23 -1.96
N ILE A 54 -18.30 -4.42 -1.21
CA ILE A 54 -17.25 -5.39 -1.54
C ILE A 54 -17.82 -6.81 -1.44
N LYS A 55 -17.73 -7.59 -2.52
CA LYS A 55 -18.22 -8.98 -2.55
C LYS A 55 -17.05 -9.93 -2.31
N LEU A 56 -17.20 -10.78 -1.32
CA LEU A 56 -16.19 -11.79 -0.95
C LEU A 56 -16.74 -13.19 -1.23
N TYR A 57 -15.97 -13.96 -1.97
CA TYR A 57 -16.18 -15.38 -2.21
C TYR A 57 -14.98 -16.13 -1.66
N GLY A 58 -15.21 -17.11 -0.80
CA GLY A 58 -14.14 -17.85 -0.15
C GLY A 58 -14.41 -19.35 -0.14
N PHE A 59 -13.33 -20.10 -0.18
CA PHE A 59 -13.32 -21.55 0.02
C PHE A 59 -12.15 -21.89 0.91
N SER A 60 -12.38 -22.77 1.89
CA SER A 60 -11.32 -23.30 2.75
C SER A 60 -11.48 -24.80 2.95
N PHE A 61 -10.36 -25.46 3.18
CA PHE A 61 -10.35 -26.88 3.56
C PHE A 61 -9.33 -27.13 4.65
N ASN A 62 -9.59 -28.17 5.43
CA ASN A 62 -8.67 -28.69 6.41
C ASN A 62 -8.77 -30.23 6.41
N THR A 63 -7.66 -30.91 6.28
CA THR A 63 -7.60 -32.35 6.20
C THR A 63 -6.29 -32.90 6.78
N ASN A 64 -6.28 -34.20 7.05
CA ASN A 64 -5.05 -34.88 7.44
C ASN A 64 -4.68 -35.91 6.39
N ILE A 65 -3.40 -35.98 6.05
CA ILE A 65 -2.81 -37.04 5.23
C ILE A 65 -1.75 -37.74 6.07
N GLY A 66 -2.10 -38.92 6.56
CA GLY A 66 -1.28 -39.59 7.56
C GLY A 66 -1.18 -38.79 8.86
N THR A 67 0.02 -38.42 9.24
CA THR A 67 0.30 -37.61 10.44
C THR A 67 0.51 -36.11 10.12
N ALA A 68 0.38 -35.71 8.85
CA ALA A 68 0.46 -34.33 8.44
C ALA A 68 -0.94 -33.70 8.39
N ALA A 69 -1.10 -32.52 8.96
CA ALA A 69 -2.29 -31.69 8.79
C ALA A 69 -2.06 -30.69 7.64
N LEU A 70 -3.03 -30.61 6.75
CA LEU A 70 -3.05 -29.72 5.60
C LEU A 70 -4.25 -28.78 5.69
N ALA A 71 -4.03 -27.50 5.49
CA ALA A 71 -5.09 -26.52 5.37
C ALA A 71 -4.84 -25.63 4.14
N GLY A 72 -5.91 -25.16 3.54
CA GLY A 72 -5.82 -24.21 2.46
C GLY A 72 -7.03 -23.30 2.44
N GLU A 73 -6.82 -22.10 1.97
CA GLU A 73 -7.83 -21.07 1.83
C GLU A 73 -7.65 -20.37 0.49
N PHE A 74 -8.76 -20.08 -0.15
CA PHE A 74 -8.84 -19.25 -1.34
C PHE A 74 -9.92 -18.21 -1.11
N ALA A 75 -9.63 -16.96 -1.41
CA ALA A 75 -10.58 -15.86 -1.36
C ALA A 75 -10.48 -15.01 -2.63
N TYR A 76 -11.63 -14.67 -3.18
CA TYR A 76 -11.79 -13.72 -4.28
C TYR A 76 -12.65 -12.57 -3.80
N ARG A 77 -12.17 -11.36 -4.01
CA ARG A 77 -12.89 -10.12 -3.67
C ARG A 77 -13.14 -9.37 -4.95
N GLN A 78 -14.39 -8.99 -5.14
CA GLN A 78 -14.81 -8.12 -6.21
C GLN A 78 -15.00 -6.71 -5.66
N ASP A 79 -14.57 -5.72 -6.43
CA ASP A 79 -14.62 -4.31 -6.07
C ASP A 79 -13.84 -3.98 -4.78
N GLU A 80 -12.70 -4.65 -4.56
CA GLU A 80 -11.78 -4.34 -3.45
C GLU A 80 -11.17 -2.96 -3.68
N PRO A 81 -11.30 -2.03 -2.73
CA PRO A 81 -10.72 -0.71 -2.86
C PRO A 81 -9.24 -0.72 -2.47
N LEU A 82 -8.40 -0.28 -3.38
CA LEU A 82 -6.95 -0.18 -3.23
C LEU A 82 -6.55 1.29 -3.15
N GLN A 83 -5.77 1.67 -2.16
CA GLN A 83 -5.35 3.05 -1.94
C GLN A 83 -4.41 3.51 -3.05
N ILE A 84 -4.73 4.62 -3.69
CA ILE A 84 -3.83 5.34 -4.60
C ILE A 84 -2.76 6.04 -3.76
N ASP A 85 -1.57 6.21 -4.31
CA ASP A 85 -0.46 6.92 -3.68
C ASP A 85 -0.95 8.30 -3.16
N ASP A 86 -0.74 8.53 -1.88
CA ASP A 86 -1.19 9.74 -1.18
C ASP A 86 -0.55 11.02 -1.74
N VAL A 87 0.63 10.92 -2.31
CA VAL A 87 1.29 12.05 -2.98
C VAL A 87 0.53 12.49 -4.24
N GLU A 88 -0.08 11.56 -4.97
CA GLU A 88 -0.92 11.91 -6.12
C GLU A 88 -2.19 12.68 -5.70
N LEU A 89 -2.73 12.36 -4.52
CA LEU A 89 -3.82 13.14 -3.91
C LEU A 89 -3.36 14.55 -3.52
N LEU A 90 -2.16 14.69 -2.98
CA LEU A 90 -1.58 16.01 -2.68
C LEU A 90 -1.39 16.84 -3.95
N TYR A 91 -0.95 16.22 -5.04
CA TYR A 91 -0.79 16.90 -6.32
C TYR A 91 -2.12 17.36 -6.91
N MET A 92 -3.16 16.55 -6.83
CA MET A 92 -4.51 16.94 -7.24
C MET A 92 -5.05 18.08 -6.36
N GLY A 93 -4.73 18.05 -5.07
CA GLY A 93 -5.21 19.02 -4.10
C GLY A 93 -4.77 20.45 -4.36
N MET A 94 -3.47 20.76 -4.34
CA MET A 94 -2.97 22.12 -4.49
C MET A 94 -2.30 22.38 -5.85
N PRO A 95 -1.24 21.65 -6.26
CA PRO A 95 -0.54 21.98 -7.49
C PRO A 95 -1.44 22.01 -8.72
N GLU A 96 -2.29 21.02 -8.86
CA GLU A 96 -3.23 20.96 -9.99
C GLU A 96 -4.26 22.09 -9.93
N GLN A 97 -4.75 22.46 -8.74
CA GLN A 97 -5.69 23.57 -8.58
C GLN A 97 -5.03 24.92 -8.84
N LEU A 98 -3.75 25.10 -8.52
CA LEU A 98 -2.99 26.30 -8.91
C LEU A 98 -2.85 26.42 -10.43
N ALA A 99 -2.67 25.29 -11.11
CA ALA A 99 -2.65 25.27 -12.57
C ALA A 99 -4.01 25.63 -13.17
N ASN A 100 -5.09 25.02 -12.66
CA ASN A 100 -6.47 25.28 -13.07
C ASN A 100 -6.88 26.76 -12.88
N ALA A 101 -6.38 27.38 -11.81
CA ALA A 101 -6.57 28.78 -11.53
C ALA A 101 -5.70 29.71 -12.41
N GLY A 102 -4.81 29.18 -13.25
CA GLY A 102 -3.88 29.92 -14.08
C GLY A 102 -2.71 30.57 -13.31
N LEU A 103 -2.53 30.26 -12.02
CA LEU A 103 -1.46 30.81 -11.20
C LEU A 103 -0.12 30.09 -11.45
N ARG A 104 -0.17 28.78 -11.71
CA ARG A 104 1.00 27.96 -12.02
C ARG A 104 0.66 26.98 -13.16
N PRO A 105 0.53 27.48 -14.40
CA PRO A 105 0.19 26.64 -15.55
C PRO A 105 1.22 25.52 -15.82
N ASP A 106 2.44 25.70 -15.34
CA ASP A 106 3.54 24.74 -15.42
C ASP A 106 3.30 23.46 -14.60
N LEU A 107 2.34 23.47 -13.69
CA LEU A 107 1.96 22.33 -12.85
C LEU A 107 0.80 21.51 -13.42
N ALA A 108 0.23 21.90 -14.56
CA ALA A 108 -0.89 21.20 -15.16
C ALA A 108 -0.52 19.75 -15.50
N GLY A 109 -1.39 18.81 -15.13
CA GLY A 109 -1.19 17.38 -15.34
C GLY A 109 -0.10 16.76 -14.46
N ILE A 110 0.22 17.38 -13.33
CA ILE A 110 1.22 16.84 -12.39
C ILE A 110 0.69 15.60 -11.66
N SER A 111 -0.60 15.56 -11.37
CA SER A 111 -1.22 14.42 -10.71
C SER A 111 -1.60 13.33 -11.70
N GLN A 112 -1.31 12.09 -11.36
CA GLN A 112 -1.80 10.93 -12.11
C GLN A 112 -3.33 10.76 -12.02
N LEU A 113 -3.99 11.43 -11.08
CA LEU A 113 -5.45 11.43 -10.97
C LEU A 113 -6.15 12.05 -12.18
N ASN A 114 -5.41 12.73 -13.06
CA ASN A 114 -5.90 13.21 -14.36
C ASN A 114 -5.92 12.12 -15.45
N ASN A 115 -5.36 10.94 -15.19
CA ASN A 115 -5.34 9.85 -16.16
C ASN A 115 -6.69 9.11 -16.17
N ASP A 116 -6.91 8.34 -17.22
CA ASP A 116 -8.04 7.40 -17.29
C ASP A 116 -7.73 6.15 -16.48
N PHE A 117 -8.62 5.80 -15.58
CA PHE A 117 -8.46 4.66 -14.68
C PHE A 117 -9.22 3.41 -15.20
N PRO A 118 -8.72 2.20 -14.89
CA PRO A 118 -9.36 0.95 -15.33
C PRO A 118 -10.80 0.79 -14.84
N ASP A 119 -11.13 1.32 -13.66
CA ASP A 119 -12.49 1.29 -13.09
C ASP A 119 -13.44 2.33 -13.70
N GLY A 120 -12.96 3.16 -14.62
CA GLY A 120 -13.75 4.17 -15.33
C GLY A 120 -14.17 5.36 -14.46
N ILE A 121 -13.68 5.47 -13.23
CA ILE A 121 -14.01 6.58 -12.31
C ILE A 121 -13.11 7.76 -12.63
N ASN A 122 -13.71 8.90 -12.94
CA ASN A 122 -12.97 10.15 -13.09
C ASN A 122 -12.57 10.72 -11.73
N ARG A 123 -11.28 10.96 -11.54
CA ARG A 123 -10.70 11.53 -10.31
C ARG A 123 -10.13 12.91 -10.50
N SER A 124 -10.15 13.43 -11.72
CA SER A 124 -9.82 14.82 -12.00
C SER A 124 -10.97 15.71 -11.55
N VAL A 125 -10.70 16.57 -10.58
CA VAL A 125 -11.72 17.38 -9.90
C VAL A 125 -11.31 18.84 -9.84
N GLY A 126 -12.32 19.70 -9.71
CA GLY A 126 -12.14 21.15 -9.55
C GLY A 126 -11.87 21.58 -8.10
N PRO A 127 -11.77 22.91 -7.87
CA PRO A 127 -11.55 23.48 -6.54
C PRO A 127 -12.70 23.17 -5.57
N GLY A 128 -12.41 22.72 -4.36
CA GLY A 128 -13.38 22.40 -3.32
C GLY A 128 -14.13 21.07 -3.52
N GLU A 129 -13.71 20.28 -4.51
CA GLU A 129 -14.27 18.94 -4.73
C GLU A 129 -13.37 17.86 -4.11
N THR A 130 -13.90 16.68 -3.93
CA THR A 130 -13.15 15.55 -3.38
C THR A 130 -12.73 14.59 -4.48
N ALA A 131 -11.42 14.42 -4.65
CA ALA A 131 -10.85 13.39 -5.50
C ALA A 131 -10.88 12.05 -4.77
N GLN A 132 -11.49 11.03 -5.37
CA GLN A 132 -11.50 9.68 -4.82
C GLN A 132 -10.08 9.11 -4.82
N GLY A 133 -9.58 8.73 -3.64
CA GLY A 133 -8.22 8.28 -3.44
C GLY A 133 -8.03 6.78 -3.52
N TYR A 134 -8.98 6.03 -4.02
CA TYR A 134 -8.86 4.58 -4.18
C TYR A 134 -9.35 4.12 -5.55
N LEU A 135 -8.76 3.03 -6.00
CA LEU A 135 -9.11 2.29 -7.20
C LEU A 135 -9.90 1.06 -6.79
N LEU A 136 -11.01 0.77 -7.48
CA LEU A 136 -11.72 -0.49 -7.33
C LEU A 136 -11.11 -1.54 -8.25
N SER A 137 -10.73 -2.68 -7.69
CA SER A 137 -10.15 -3.79 -8.44
C SER A 137 -10.61 -5.12 -7.87
N ASP A 138 -10.58 -6.14 -8.69
CA ASP A 138 -10.81 -7.50 -8.23
C ASP A 138 -9.48 -8.08 -7.73
N THR A 139 -9.54 -8.78 -6.58
CA THR A 139 -8.36 -9.41 -5.99
C THR A 139 -8.63 -10.86 -5.66
N TRP A 140 -7.61 -11.68 -5.72
CA TRP A 140 -7.69 -13.01 -5.16
C TRP A 140 -6.44 -13.37 -4.39
N GLN A 141 -6.63 -14.19 -3.38
CA GLN A 141 -5.56 -14.71 -2.56
C GLN A 141 -5.71 -16.20 -2.33
N ALA A 142 -4.60 -16.88 -2.21
CA ALA A 142 -4.54 -18.29 -1.85
C ALA A 142 -3.50 -18.46 -0.73
N GLN A 143 -3.85 -19.28 0.26
CA GLN A 143 -2.96 -19.64 1.34
C GLN A 143 -2.97 -21.14 1.52
N PHE A 144 -1.82 -21.71 1.78
CA PHE A 144 -1.65 -23.13 2.05
C PHE A 144 -0.75 -23.34 3.26
N THR A 145 -1.20 -24.19 4.19
CA THR A 145 -0.47 -24.51 5.40
C THR A 145 -0.30 -26.03 5.51
N VAL A 146 0.89 -26.46 5.83
CA VAL A 146 1.20 -27.85 6.19
C VAL A 146 1.87 -27.88 7.56
N SER A 147 1.43 -28.79 8.42
CA SER A 147 2.11 -29.05 9.69
C SER A 147 2.29 -30.54 9.90
N HIS A 148 3.41 -30.90 10.50
CA HIS A 148 3.74 -32.31 10.81
C HIS A 148 4.45 -32.42 12.15
N VAL A 149 4.00 -33.39 12.92
CA VAL A 149 4.62 -33.79 14.18
C VAL A 149 5.44 -35.06 13.94
N PHE A 150 6.75 -34.93 13.97
CA PHE A 150 7.66 -36.07 13.72
C PHE A 150 7.87 -36.97 14.95
N GLY A 151 7.50 -36.49 16.16
CA GLY A 151 7.92 -37.13 17.38
C GLY A 151 9.43 -37.01 17.60
N PRO A 152 10.09 -38.02 18.16
CA PRO A 152 11.55 -38.03 18.32
C PRO A 152 12.25 -38.04 16.96
N ALA A 153 12.96 -36.96 16.64
CA ALA A 153 13.65 -36.80 15.38
C ALA A 153 14.84 -35.84 15.52
N LEU A 154 15.90 -36.03 14.76
CA LEU A 154 17.09 -35.18 14.70
C LEU A 154 17.71 -34.90 16.09
N GLY A 155 17.62 -35.84 17.02
CA GLY A 155 18.15 -35.68 18.39
C GLY A 155 17.23 -34.88 19.32
N THR A 156 16.01 -34.63 18.94
CA THR A 156 14.96 -34.04 19.79
C THR A 156 14.01 -35.10 20.32
N ASP A 157 13.34 -34.84 21.44
CA ASP A 157 12.29 -35.72 21.96
C ASP A 157 10.96 -35.51 21.18
N ASN A 158 10.76 -34.33 20.64
CA ASN A 158 9.65 -34.02 19.77
C ASN A 158 10.04 -32.90 18.81
N LEU A 159 9.73 -33.07 17.53
CA LEU A 159 9.94 -32.07 16.48
C LEU A 159 8.62 -31.81 15.77
N VAL A 160 8.24 -30.52 15.73
CA VAL A 160 7.09 -30.05 14.95
C VAL A 160 7.60 -29.11 13.88
N LEU A 161 7.21 -29.35 12.64
CA LEU A 161 7.44 -28.44 11.52
C LEU A 161 6.09 -27.94 11.02
N LEU A 162 6.06 -26.63 10.71
CA LEU A 162 4.94 -25.97 10.04
C LEU A 162 5.50 -25.12 8.90
N GLY A 163 4.87 -25.25 7.75
CA GLY A 163 5.13 -24.41 6.58
C GLY A 163 3.85 -23.77 6.11
N GLU A 164 3.93 -22.51 5.75
CA GLU A 164 2.83 -21.72 5.20
C GLU A 164 3.33 -20.97 3.97
N ALA A 165 2.55 -20.98 2.90
CA ALA A 165 2.79 -20.15 1.72
C ALA A 165 1.53 -19.38 1.37
N GLY A 166 1.69 -18.12 1.01
CA GLY A 166 0.61 -17.22 0.62
C GLY A 166 0.90 -16.56 -0.72
N TYR A 167 -0.14 -16.33 -1.49
CA TYR A 167 -0.11 -15.64 -2.76
C TYR A 167 -1.28 -14.67 -2.86
N VAL A 168 -1.04 -13.49 -3.38
CA VAL A 168 -2.04 -12.46 -3.67
C VAL A 168 -1.86 -12.00 -5.10
N ASN A 169 -2.97 -11.76 -5.79
CA ASN A 169 -2.97 -11.17 -7.13
C ASN A 169 -4.09 -10.15 -7.25
N ILE A 170 -3.80 -9.07 -7.94
CA ILE A 170 -4.73 -8.00 -8.29
C ILE A 170 -5.03 -8.14 -9.77
N VAL A 171 -6.30 -8.30 -10.10
CA VAL A 171 -6.76 -8.43 -11.48
C VAL A 171 -6.72 -7.05 -12.14
N ASP A 172 -6.27 -7.01 -13.39
CA ASP A 172 -6.17 -5.76 -14.17
C ASP A 172 -5.37 -4.67 -13.45
N PHE A 173 -4.27 -5.07 -12.79
CA PHE A 173 -3.39 -4.14 -12.09
C PHE A 173 -2.93 -3.03 -13.04
N PRO A 174 -3.13 -1.75 -12.67
CA PRO A 174 -2.77 -0.63 -13.54
C PRO A 174 -1.26 -0.51 -13.73
N ASP A 175 -0.86 -0.08 -14.91
CA ASP A 175 0.53 0.30 -15.13
C ASP A 175 0.91 1.46 -14.19
N PRO A 176 2.06 1.42 -13.49
CA PRO A 176 2.48 2.49 -12.58
C PRO A 176 2.66 3.87 -13.24
N SER A 177 2.75 3.92 -14.57
CA SER A 177 2.71 5.19 -15.32
C SER A 177 1.29 5.78 -15.42
N VAL A 178 0.26 4.96 -15.27
CA VAL A 178 -1.15 5.39 -15.24
C VAL A 178 -1.53 5.80 -13.83
N VAL A 179 -1.31 4.92 -12.86
CA VAL A 179 -1.55 5.20 -11.44
C VAL A 179 -0.67 4.32 -10.55
N ARG A 180 -0.14 4.92 -9.50
CA ARG A 180 0.60 4.25 -8.45
C ARG A 180 -0.31 3.97 -7.27
N LEU A 181 -0.24 2.75 -6.76
CA LEU A 181 -0.96 2.35 -5.56
C LEU A 181 -0.05 2.44 -4.34
N ASN A 182 -0.63 2.88 -3.24
CA ASN A 182 0.05 2.95 -1.95
C ASN A 182 0.40 1.55 -1.45
N ALA A 183 1.56 1.41 -0.82
CA ALA A 183 2.04 0.15 -0.28
C ALA A 183 2.92 0.37 0.96
N PRO A 184 3.19 -0.64 1.78
CA PRO A 184 4.13 -0.51 2.89
C PRO A 184 5.48 0.04 2.42
N GLY A 185 5.84 1.22 2.88
CA GLY A 185 7.09 1.89 2.51
C GLY A 185 6.95 3.07 1.55
N THR A 186 5.78 3.31 0.98
CA THR A 186 5.53 4.45 0.06
C THR A 186 5.57 5.83 0.73
N GLY A 187 5.72 5.92 2.03
CA GLY A 187 5.98 7.20 2.72
C GLY A 187 7.21 7.96 2.19
N ARG A 188 7.75 7.52 1.07
CA ARG A 188 8.84 8.12 0.33
C ARG A 188 8.52 8.01 -1.15
N THR A 189 8.00 9.06 -1.71
CA THR A 189 7.78 9.09 -3.16
C THR A 189 9.12 9.10 -3.88
N PRO A 190 9.38 8.15 -4.80
CA PRO A 190 10.59 8.20 -5.59
C PRO A 190 10.60 9.49 -6.41
N SER A 191 11.77 10.07 -6.56
CA SER A 191 11.95 11.11 -7.56
C SER A 191 11.52 10.51 -8.90
N LEU A 192 10.51 11.10 -9.52
CA LEU A 192 10.19 10.75 -10.90
C LEU A 192 11.46 10.99 -11.72
N GLU A 193 11.84 10.00 -12.51
CA GLU A 193 12.94 10.17 -13.47
C GLU A 193 12.75 11.49 -14.19
N PRO A 194 13.78 12.31 -14.30
CA PRO A 194 13.68 13.56 -15.03
C PRO A 194 13.23 13.21 -16.44
N THR A 195 12.00 13.56 -16.78
CA THR A 195 11.62 13.54 -18.17
C THR A 195 12.55 14.50 -18.90
N GLU A 196 12.95 14.17 -20.11
CA GLU A 196 13.95 14.88 -20.95
C GLU A 196 13.71 16.39 -21.07
N THR A 197 12.62 16.92 -20.55
CA THR A 197 12.18 18.31 -20.65
C THR A 197 12.21 19.10 -19.34
N GLY A 198 12.88 18.62 -18.28
CA GLY A 198 12.96 19.37 -17.02
C GLY A 198 11.60 19.56 -16.35
N ASN A 199 10.85 18.47 -16.24
CA ASN A 199 9.52 18.47 -15.64
C ASN A 199 9.55 19.05 -14.20
N PRO A 200 8.72 20.05 -13.87
CA PRO A 200 8.59 20.62 -12.52
C PRO A 200 8.24 19.57 -11.44
N ARG A 201 7.74 18.40 -11.84
CA ARG A 201 7.50 17.24 -10.96
C ARG A 201 8.73 16.89 -10.12
N THR A 202 9.95 16.99 -10.67
CA THR A 202 11.16 16.64 -9.92
C THR A 202 11.42 17.53 -8.71
N GLY A 203 11.06 18.81 -8.78
CA GLY A 203 11.24 19.74 -7.67
C GLY A 203 10.32 19.48 -6.48
N LEU A 204 9.07 19.12 -6.74
CA LEU A 204 8.08 18.82 -5.71
C LEU A 204 8.37 17.46 -5.06
N HIS A 205 8.67 16.45 -5.84
CA HIS A 205 9.07 15.14 -5.31
C HIS A 205 10.33 15.20 -4.45
N THR A 206 11.34 15.96 -4.86
CA THR A 206 12.58 16.11 -4.09
C THR A 206 12.34 16.78 -2.74
N GLY A 207 11.37 17.68 -2.64
CA GLY A 207 11.01 18.35 -1.39
C GLY A 207 10.22 17.45 -0.42
N LEU A 208 9.45 16.52 -0.95
CA LEU A 208 8.55 15.64 -0.18
C LEU A 208 9.17 14.26 0.11
N SER A 209 10.14 13.84 -0.68
CA SER A 209 10.77 12.52 -0.61
C SER A 209 12.02 12.53 0.27
N ASN A 210 12.25 11.44 1.02
CA ASN A 210 13.47 11.22 1.80
C ASN A 210 14.63 10.63 0.95
N GLY A 211 14.59 10.77 -0.35
CA GLY A 211 15.59 10.25 -1.27
C GLY A 211 15.02 9.24 -2.27
N PRO A 212 15.83 8.77 -3.21
CA PRO A 212 15.38 7.84 -4.23
C PRO A 212 15.04 6.50 -3.60
N GLU A 213 13.79 6.07 -3.73
CA GLU A 213 13.40 4.70 -3.50
C GLU A 213 13.31 3.97 -4.83
N THR A 214 14.01 2.85 -4.90
CA THR A 214 13.88 1.94 -6.01
C THR A 214 12.66 1.05 -5.77
N ASN A 215 11.54 1.43 -6.35
CA ASN A 215 10.34 0.61 -6.43
C ASN A 215 9.61 0.29 -5.10
N PRO A 216 9.10 1.29 -4.38
CA PRO A 216 8.32 1.09 -3.15
C PRO A 216 6.84 0.79 -3.43
N PHE A 217 6.42 0.81 -4.70
CA PHE A 217 5.02 0.69 -5.08
C PHE A 217 4.53 -0.75 -5.11
N ALA A 218 3.21 -0.89 -5.02
CA ALA A 218 2.55 -2.17 -5.14
C ALA A 218 2.81 -2.83 -6.49
N THR A 219 2.74 -4.15 -6.50
CA THR A 219 2.87 -5.00 -7.69
C THR A 219 1.58 -5.77 -7.94
N ASP A 220 1.40 -6.26 -9.15
CA ASP A 220 0.24 -7.05 -9.59
C ASP A 220 0.08 -8.36 -8.82
N ASP A 221 1.19 -8.94 -8.40
CA ASP A 221 1.19 -10.14 -7.58
C ASP A 221 2.26 -10.09 -6.50
N ALA A 222 2.01 -10.77 -5.39
CA ALA A 222 2.95 -10.94 -4.31
C ALA A 222 2.84 -12.33 -3.70
N TRP A 223 3.97 -12.92 -3.32
CA TRP A 223 3.97 -14.19 -2.61
C TRP A 223 5.18 -14.35 -1.70
N GLY A 224 4.95 -15.14 -0.67
CA GLY A 224 5.98 -15.47 0.29
C GLY A 224 5.65 -16.75 1.05
N TYR A 225 6.58 -17.18 1.89
CA TYR A 225 6.37 -18.32 2.75
C TYR A 225 7.00 -18.14 4.13
N ARG A 226 6.46 -18.88 5.08
CA ARG A 226 6.93 -18.94 6.46
C ARG A 226 7.15 -20.37 6.88
N LEU A 227 8.22 -20.59 7.63
CA LEU A 227 8.54 -21.89 8.22
C LEU A 227 8.68 -21.71 9.73
N LEU A 228 8.14 -22.65 10.46
CA LEU A 228 8.29 -22.75 11.91
C LEU A 228 8.78 -24.15 12.26
N ALA A 229 9.83 -24.22 13.05
CA ALA A 229 10.29 -25.43 13.69
C ALA A 229 10.23 -25.28 15.20
N VAL A 230 9.65 -26.26 15.88
CA VAL A 230 9.64 -26.35 17.34
C VAL A 230 10.26 -27.70 17.73
N ALA A 231 11.31 -27.64 18.51
CA ALA A 231 12.05 -28.81 19.00
C ALA A 231 12.03 -28.85 20.52
N ASP A 232 11.55 -29.95 21.08
CA ASP A 232 11.56 -30.22 22.53
C ASP A 232 12.69 -31.16 22.86
N HIS A 233 13.46 -30.84 23.89
CA HIS A 233 14.48 -31.67 24.50
C HIS A 233 14.18 -31.77 25.99
N ASN A 234 13.83 -32.98 26.44
CA ASN A 234 13.50 -33.23 27.83
C ASN A 234 14.76 -33.63 28.60
N ASN A 235 14.82 -33.20 29.84
CA ASN A 235 15.88 -33.56 30.77
C ASN A 235 17.30 -33.34 30.23
N VAL A 236 17.52 -32.24 29.53
CA VAL A 236 18.81 -31.84 28.94
C VAL A 236 19.87 -31.67 30.04
N PHE A 237 19.41 -31.24 31.23
CA PHE A 237 20.27 -30.92 32.34
C PHE A 237 19.50 -31.10 33.66
N SER A 238 19.74 -32.17 34.39
CA SER A 238 19.20 -32.38 35.75
C SER A 238 17.74 -31.90 35.95
N GLY A 239 16.83 -32.35 35.08
CA GLY A 239 15.41 -31.98 35.13
C GLY A 239 15.01 -30.70 34.36
N VAL A 240 15.94 -30.07 33.67
CA VAL A 240 15.67 -28.91 32.80
C VAL A 240 15.22 -29.40 31.42
N ASN A 241 14.08 -28.92 30.99
CA ASN A 241 13.60 -29.11 29.60
C ASN A 241 13.92 -27.89 28.77
N LEU A 242 14.37 -28.11 27.54
CA LEU A 242 14.65 -27.06 26.57
C LEU A 242 13.64 -27.15 25.43
N ARG A 243 12.97 -26.02 25.12
CA ARG A 243 12.15 -25.86 23.92
C ARG A 243 12.78 -24.82 23.03
N THR A 244 13.23 -25.25 21.86
CA THR A 244 13.74 -24.37 20.82
C THR A 244 12.65 -24.06 19.80
N ARG A 245 12.50 -22.79 19.46
CA ARG A 245 11.60 -22.34 18.40
C ARG A 245 12.41 -21.54 17.39
N MET A 246 12.31 -21.90 16.12
CA MET A 246 12.92 -21.21 15.01
C MET A 246 11.85 -20.86 13.98
N THR A 247 11.84 -19.61 13.57
CA THR A 247 10.96 -19.10 12.51
C THR A 247 11.81 -18.53 11.39
N PHE A 248 11.38 -18.81 10.18
CA PHE A 248 11.95 -18.23 8.96
C PHE A 248 10.81 -17.69 8.11
N SER A 249 10.95 -16.48 7.60
CA SER A 249 10.01 -15.88 6.64
C SER A 249 10.77 -15.33 5.46
N HIS A 250 10.18 -15.48 4.28
CA HIS A 250 10.74 -14.98 3.04
C HIS A 250 9.62 -14.48 2.14
N ASP A 251 9.61 -13.17 1.91
CA ASP A 251 8.80 -12.53 0.91
C ASP A 251 9.56 -12.62 -0.41
N VAL A 252 9.11 -13.49 -1.30
CA VAL A 252 9.87 -13.92 -2.49
C VAL A 252 9.71 -12.94 -3.62
N LYS A 253 8.51 -12.42 -3.82
CA LYS A 253 8.19 -11.50 -4.91
C LYS A 253 7.03 -10.61 -4.51
N GLY A 254 7.10 -9.36 -4.96
CA GLY A 254 5.99 -8.43 -4.95
C GLY A 254 5.77 -7.71 -3.64
N THR A 255 4.94 -6.70 -3.71
CA THR A 255 4.49 -5.87 -2.59
C THR A 255 2.98 -5.67 -2.73
N THR A 256 2.23 -6.04 -1.71
CA THR A 256 0.77 -5.82 -1.71
C THR A 256 0.46 -4.35 -1.49
N PRO A 257 -0.56 -3.79 -2.17
CA PRO A 257 -1.06 -2.45 -1.87
C PRO A 257 -1.80 -2.41 -0.53
N ASP A 258 -1.93 -1.22 0.03
CA ASP A 258 -2.84 -0.99 1.14
C ASP A 258 -4.30 -1.06 0.63
N PRO A 259 -5.22 -1.72 1.32
CA PRO A 259 -5.13 -2.34 2.66
C PRO A 259 -4.95 -3.88 2.65
N LEU A 260 -4.43 -4.49 1.60
CA LEU A 260 -4.28 -5.96 1.44
C LEU A 260 -3.21 -6.58 2.34
#